data_975748e6c38d3f864639d22286fbfbf9
#
_entry.id   975748e6c38d3f864639d22286fbfbf9
#
_cell.length_a   1.000
_cell.length_b   1.000
_cell.length_c   1.000
_cell.angle_alpha   90.00
_cell.angle_beta   90.00
_cell.angle_gamma   90.00
#
_symmetry.space_group_name_H-M   'P 1'
#
loop_
_entity.id
_entity.type
_entity.pdbx_description
1 polymer ?
#
loop_
_entity_poly.entity_id
_entity_poly.type
_entity_poly.pdbx_seq_one_letter_code
_entity_poly.pdbx_strand_id
1 'polypeptide(L)'
;HEDMTKILTCVHEYFLKRNVSYYKKMQHTGYLRHLLLRRGVTTGEILVHVITTSQEEHDLESLKEELLALPLEGKIVGIMHLINDSLSDVVQSDETRILYGQDFFYETLLGLRFKISTFSFFQPN
;
A
#
# COMPACT_ATOMS: atom_id res chain seq x y z
N HIS A 1 0.90 -1.71 -15.37
CA HIS A 1 -0.55 -1.62 -15.62
C HIS A 1 -1.06 -0.22 -15.31
N GLU A 2 -2.02 0.25 -16.08
CA GLU A 2 -2.57 1.61 -15.90
C GLU A 2 -3.16 1.84 -14.51
N ASP A 3 -3.82 0.83 -13.93
CA ASP A 3 -4.36 0.94 -12.59
C ASP A 3 -3.26 1.26 -11.57
N MET A 4 -2.14 0.56 -11.69
CA MET A 4 -0.99 0.76 -10.79
C MET A 4 -0.43 2.16 -10.91
N THR A 5 -0.31 2.66 -12.16
CA THR A 5 0.17 4.01 -12.42
C THR A 5 -0.76 5.06 -11.82
N LYS A 6 -2.07 4.88 -11.97
CA LYS A 6 -3.06 5.81 -11.42
C LYS A 6 -2.98 5.86 -9.89
N ILE A 7 -2.83 4.70 -9.25
CA ILE A 7 -2.70 4.62 -7.80
C ILE A 7 -1.41 5.29 -7.33
N LEU A 8 -0.29 4.98 -7.98
CA LEU A 8 1.00 5.57 -7.66
C LEU A 8 0.96 7.09 -7.75
N THR A 9 0.40 7.61 -8.84
CA THR A 9 0.27 9.05 -9.06
C THR A 9 -0.62 9.69 -7.99
N CYS A 10 -1.73 9.06 -7.67
CA CYS A 10 -2.66 9.55 -6.64
C CYS A 10 -1.97 9.69 -5.29
N VAL A 11 -1.24 8.67 -4.87
CA VAL A 11 -0.53 8.68 -3.57
C VAL A 11 0.56 9.73 -3.57
N HIS A 12 1.34 9.81 -4.66
CA HIS A 12 2.42 10.78 -4.78
C HIS A 12 1.89 12.21 -4.67
N GLU A 13 0.86 12.54 -5.45
CA GLU A 13 0.27 13.87 -5.44
C GLU A 13 -0.38 14.21 -4.11
N TYR A 14 -1.02 13.23 -3.48
CA TYR A 14 -1.64 13.41 -2.17
C TYR A 14 -0.63 13.90 -1.13
N PHE A 15 0.52 13.24 -1.06
CA PHE A 15 1.54 13.60 -0.08
C PHE A 15 2.31 14.86 -0.50
N LEU A 16 2.49 15.07 -1.79
CA LEU A 16 3.14 16.28 -2.29
C LEU A 16 2.36 17.54 -1.91
N LYS A 17 1.05 17.52 -2.10
CA LYS A 17 0.17 18.66 -1.76
C LYS A 17 0.17 18.97 -0.27
N ARG A 18 0.43 17.99 0.57
CA ARG A 18 0.43 18.14 2.03
C ARG A 18 1.81 18.36 2.62
N ASN A 19 2.82 18.49 1.76
CA ASN A 19 4.22 18.64 2.18
C ASN A 19 4.69 17.53 3.12
N VAL A 20 4.19 16.33 2.90
CA VAL A 20 4.61 15.16 3.67
C VAL A 20 5.91 14.64 3.09
N SER A 21 6.90 14.41 3.94
CA SER A 21 8.23 14.01 3.52
C SER A 21 8.33 12.53 3.16
N TYR A 22 9.18 12.23 2.19
CA TYR A 22 9.62 10.86 1.95
C TYR A 22 10.73 10.51 2.93
N TYR A 23 10.78 9.24 3.33
CA TYR A 23 11.81 8.76 4.23
C TYR A 23 13.19 8.85 3.54
N LYS A 24 14.13 9.48 4.22
CA LYS A 24 15.51 9.63 3.74
C LYS A 24 16.38 8.61 4.46
N LYS A 25 16.82 7.61 3.71
CA LYS A 25 17.55 6.46 4.23
C LYS A 25 18.80 6.84 5.01
N MET A 26 19.59 7.78 4.50
CA MET A 26 20.85 8.16 5.13
C MET A 26 20.64 8.94 6.43
N GLN A 27 19.59 9.76 6.50
CA GLN A 27 19.29 10.57 7.67
C GLN A 27 18.35 9.86 8.65
N HIS A 28 17.72 8.76 8.24
CA HIS A 28 16.71 8.05 9.01
C HIS A 28 15.53 8.95 9.41
N THR A 29 15.15 9.88 8.53
CA THR A 29 14.07 10.83 8.77
C THR A 29 13.09 10.87 7.61
N GLY A 30 11.82 11.11 7.91
CA GLY A 30 10.76 11.23 6.95
C GLY A 30 9.60 10.29 7.25
N TYR A 31 8.55 10.37 6.43
CA TYR A 31 7.31 9.66 6.71
C TYR A 31 7.06 8.51 5.74
N LEU A 32 6.88 8.79 4.45
CA LEU A 32 6.52 7.77 3.46
C LEU A 32 7.75 6.97 3.04
N ARG A 33 7.74 5.67 3.30
CA ARG A 33 8.87 4.78 2.97
C ARG A 33 8.65 4.02 1.68
N HIS A 34 7.50 3.35 1.57
CA HIS A 34 7.21 2.47 0.44
C HIS A 34 5.73 2.52 0.09
N LEU A 35 5.45 2.29 -1.18
CA LEU A 35 4.10 2.00 -1.66
C LEU A 35 4.17 0.64 -2.36
N LEU A 36 3.50 -0.35 -1.81
CA LEU A 36 3.44 -1.68 -2.40
C LEU A 36 2.04 -1.94 -2.95
N LEU A 37 1.98 -2.26 -4.23
CA LEU A 37 0.74 -2.54 -4.92
C LEU A 37 0.75 -3.97 -5.43
N ARG A 38 -0.35 -4.68 -5.21
CA ARG A 38 -0.54 -6.03 -5.73
C ARG A 38 -1.86 -6.09 -6.47
N ARG A 39 -1.86 -6.71 -7.63
CA ARG A 39 -3.05 -6.85 -8.45
C ARG A 39 -3.13 -8.29 -8.96
N GLY A 40 -4.29 -8.93 -8.76
CA GLY A 40 -4.58 -10.21 -9.37
C GLY A 40 -4.74 -10.05 -10.87
N VAL A 41 -3.97 -10.78 -11.65
CA VAL A 41 -3.98 -10.67 -13.12
C VAL A 41 -5.33 -11.05 -13.68
N THR A 42 -5.94 -12.13 -13.17
CA THR A 42 -7.22 -12.62 -13.66
C THR A 42 -8.42 -11.99 -12.97
N THR A 43 -8.30 -11.67 -11.67
CA THR A 43 -9.41 -11.13 -10.89
C THR A 43 -9.51 -9.62 -10.95
N GLY A 44 -8.39 -8.93 -11.19
CA GLY A 44 -8.33 -7.47 -11.13
C GLY A 44 -8.44 -6.90 -9.73
N GLU A 45 -8.41 -7.75 -8.70
CA GLU A 45 -8.46 -7.29 -7.31
C GLU A 45 -7.12 -6.67 -6.92
N ILE A 46 -7.16 -5.54 -6.21
CA ILE A 46 -5.97 -4.75 -5.89
C ILE A 46 -5.86 -4.56 -4.39
N LEU A 47 -4.65 -4.79 -3.85
CA LEU A 47 -4.28 -4.39 -2.50
C LEU A 47 -3.27 -3.25 -2.57
N VAL A 48 -3.52 -2.22 -1.76
CA VAL A 48 -2.64 -1.06 -1.64
C VAL A 48 -2.03 -1.07 -0.25
N HIS A 49 -0.70 -1.03 -0.18
CA HIS A 49 0.04 -0.96 1.10
C HIS A 49 0.83 0.34 1.13
N VAL A 50 0.46 1.23 2.05
CA VAL A 50 1.19 2.46 2.31
C VAL A 50 2.07 2.22 3.52
N ILE A 51 3.38 2.26 3.35
CA ILE A 51 4.34 1.96 4.41
C ILE A 51 5.05 3.25 4.83
N THR A 52 4.93 3.59 6.10
CA THR A 52 5.45 4.85 6.66
C THR A 52 6.29 4.59 7.88
N THR A 53 6.92 5.66 8.39
CA THR A 53 7.50 5.66 9.72
C THR A 53 6.45 6.16 10.72
N SER A 54 6.76 6.08 12.01
CA SER A 54 5.94 6.69 13.06
C SER A 54 6.41 8.10 13.44
N GLN A 55 7.34 8.68 12.67
CA GLN A 55 7.90 10.00 12.98
C GLN A 55 6.90 11.14 12.80
N GLU A 56 5.90 10.94 11.96
CA GLU A 56 4.81 11.89 11.77
C GLU A 56 3.49 11.13 11.89
N GLU A 57 2.45 11.86 12.24
CA GLU A 57 1.10 11.29 12.35
C GLU A 57 0.21 12.01 11.33
N HIS A 58 -0.42 11.25 10.45
CA HIS A 58 -1.34 11.78 9.44
C HIS A 58 -2.60 10.94 9.40
N ASP A 59 -3.75 11.60 9.29
CA ASP A 59 -5.01 10.92 9.06
C ASP A 59 -5.11 10.61 7.57
N LEU A 60 -5.08 9.32 7.23
CA LEU A 60 -5.09 8.88 5.84
C LEU A 60 -6.50 8.59 5.30
N GLU A 61 -7.55 9.02 6.02
CA GLU A 61 -8.94 8.82 5.56
C GLU A 61 -9.20 9.49 4.21
N SER A 62 -8.70 10.71 4.01
CA SER A 62 -8.88 11.40 2.73
C SER A 62 -8.08 10.74 1.60
N LEU A 63 -6.93 10.15 1.90
CA LEU A 63 -6.19 9.36 0.92
C LEU A 63 -7.01 8.16 0.48
N LYS A 64 -7.60 7.44 1.44
CA LYS A 64 -8.47 6.31 1.15
C LYS A 64 -9.60 6.73 0.21
N GLU A 65 -10.26 7.83 0.51
CA GLU A 65 -11.37 8.33 -0.30
C GLU A 65 -10.93 8.66 -1.73
N GLU A 66 -9.77 9.31 -1.89
CA GLU A 66 -9.23 9.64 -3.21
C GLU A 66 -8.88 8.38 -4.00
N LEU A 67 -8.28 7.39 -3.35
CA LEU A 67 -7.95 6.12 -4.00
C LEU A 67 -9.20 5.39 -4.48
N LEU A 68 -10.23 5.34 -3.66
CA LEU A 68 -11.48 4.66 -4.02
C LEU A 68 -12.26 5.38 -5.11
N ALA A 69 -11.99 6.66 -5.34
CA ALA A 69 -12.63 7.44 -6.40
C ALA A 69 -11.93 7.32 -7.75
N LEU A 70 -10.77 6.67 -7.83
CA LEU A 70 -10.03 6.52 -9.07
C LEU A 70 -10.78 5.66 -10.08
N PRO A 71 -10.76 6.05 -11.38
CA PRO A 71 -11.38 5.24 -12.45
C PRO A 71 -10.46 4.10 -12.86
N LEU A 72 -10.54 2.98 -12.15
CA LEU A 72 -9.71 1.81 -12.37
C LEU A 72 -10.46 0.74 -13.15
N GLU A 73 -9.72 -0.08 -13.90
CA GLU A 73 -10.27 -1.27 -14.55
C GLU A 73 -10.56 -2.34 -13.51
N GLY A 74 -9.62 -2.54 -12.58
CA GLY A 74 -9.78 -3.46 -11.47
C GLY A 74 -10.51 -2.83 -10.30
N LYS A 75 -10.42 -3.47 -9.15
CA LYS A 75 -11.11 -3.01 -7.95
C LYS A 75 -10.15 -3.06 -6.76
N ILE A 76 -10.03 -1.94 -6.06
CA ILE A 76 -9.31 -1.92 -4.78
C ILE A 76 -10.17 -2.67 -3.77
N VAL A 77 -9.65 -3.78 -3.25
CA VAL A 77 -10.35 -4.58 -2.24
C VAL A 77 -9.78 -4.35 -0.83
N GLY A 78 -8.63 -3.72 -0.73
CA GLY A 78 -8.05 -3.37 0.55
C GLY A 78 -7.01 -2.28 0.44
N ILE A 79 -6.95 -1.43 1.47
CA ILE A 79 -5.93 -0.41 1.64
C ILE A 79 -5.38 -0.55 3.05
N MET A 80 -4.08 -0.77 3.16
CA MET A 80 -3.39 -1.04 4.40
C MET A 80 -2.38 0.07 4.69
N HIS A 81 -2.31 0.47 5.95
CA HIS A 81 -1.25 1.36 6.44
C HIS A 81 -0.34 0.56 7.34
N LEU A 82 0.90 0.40 6.95
CA LEU A 82 1.90 -0.34 7.71
C LEU A 82 2.95 0.62 8.23
N ILE A 83 3.31 0.49 9.49
CA ILE A 83 4.34 1.32 10.11
C ILE A 83 5.60 0.49 10.24
N ASN A 84 6.70 1.01 9.72
CA ASN A 84 8.01 0.37 9.73
C ASN A 84 9.05 1.41 10.16
N ASP A 85 9.55 1.26 11.38
CA ASP A 85 10.55 2.14 11.96
C ASP A 85 11.97 1.57 11.88
N SER A 86 12.15 0.47 11.16
CA SER A 86 13.46 -0.16 10.97
C SER A 86 14.45 0.80 10.31
N LEU A 87 15.68 0.77 10.76
CA LEU A 87 16.75 1.56 10.15
C LEU A 87 17.29 0.93 8.87
N SER A 88 16.96 -0.34 8.62
CA SER A 88 17.39 -1.06 7.42
C SER A 88 16.36 -0.91 6.31
N ASP A 89 16.72 -1.38 5.10
CA ASP A 89 15.82 -1.39 3.95
C ASP A 89 14.82 -2.53 3.95
N VAL A 90 14.83 -3.35 4.99
CA VAL A 90 13.92 -4.49 5.06
C VAL A 90 12.48 -3.99 5.10
N VAL A 91 11.65 -4.51 4.19
CA VAL A 91 10.23 -4.23 4.19
C VAL A 91 9.60 -5.13 5.24
N GLN A 92 9.17 -4.54 6.34
CA GLN A 92 8.52 -5.22 7.45
C GLN A 92 7.41 -4.35 8.01
N SER A 93 6.62 -4.87 8.92
CA SER A 93 5.56 -4.11 9.57
C SER A 93 5.68 -4.25 11.08
N ASP A 94 5.88 -3.12 11.77
CA ASP A 94 5.82 -3.06 13.23
C ASP A 94 4.39 -2.91 13.71
N GLU A 95 3.55 -2.26 12.88
CA GLU A 95 2.12 -2.10 13.15
C GLU A 95 1.38 -2.10 11.81
N THR A 96 0.23 -2.76 11.75
CA THR A 96 -0.61 -2.82 10.55
C THR A 96 -1.99 -2.30 10.87
N ARG A 97 -2.47 -1.35 10.07
CA ARG A 97 -3.81 -0.76 10.19
C ARG A 97 -4.55 -0.98 8.88
N ILE A 98 -5.81 -1.40 8.98
CA ILE A 98 -6.68 -1.53 7.81
C ILE A 98 -7.41 -0.21 7.62
N LEU A 99 -7.13 0.49 6.52
CA LEU A 99 -7.83 1.73 6.18
C LEU A 99 -9.14 1.43 5.46
N TYR A 100 -9.17 0.37 4.66
CA TYR A 100 -10.34 0.00 3.88
C TYR A 100 -10.32 -1.48 3.55
N GLY A 101 -11.50 -2.10 3.61
CA GLY A 101 -11.72 -3.43 3.07
C GLY A 101 -11.00 -4.53 3.81
N GLN A 102 -10.31 -5.36 3.05
CA GLN A 102 -9.68 -6.58 3.53
C GLN A 102 -8.18 -6.59 3.26
N ASP A 103 -7.47 -7.45 3.97
CA ASP A 103 -6.02 -7.56 3.85
C ASP A 103 -5.57 -8.69 2.91
N PHE A 104 -6.43 -9.06 1.99
CA PHE A 104 -6.15 -10.13 1.03
C PHE A 104 -6.87 -9.88 -0.29
N PHE A 105 -6.40 -10.56 -1.34
CA PHE A 105 -7.09 -10.63 -2.62
C PHE A 105 -7.02 -12.06 -3.15
N TYR A 106 -7.78 -12.33 -4.20
CA TYR A 106 -7.77 -13.64 -4.84
C TYR A 106 -7.13 -13.57 -6.21
N GLU A 107 -6.41 -14.63 -6.54
CA GLU A 107 -5.86 -14.85 -7.86
C GLU A 107 -6.28 -16.24 -8.34
N THR A 108 -6.47 -16.39 -9.63
CA THR A 108 -6.81 -17.68 -10.23
C THR A 108 -5.69 -18.10 -11.16
N LEU A 109 -5.20 -19.33 -10.99
CA LEU A 109 -4.16 -19.90 -11.82
C LEU A 109 -4.46 -21.36 -12.05
N LEU A 110 -4.46 -21.77 -13.32
CA LEU A 110 -4.74 -23.14 -13.73
C LEU A 110 -6.06 -23.69 -13.16
N GLY A 111 -7.09 -22.82 -13.10
CA GLY A 111 -8.39 -23.18 -12.56
C GLY A 111 -8.46 -23.25 -11.04
N LEU A 112 -7.37 -22.96 -10.35
CA LEU A 112 -7.32 -22.93 -8.89
C LEU A 112 -7.36 -21.51 -8.38
N ARG A 113 -8.11 -21.28 -7.30
CA ARG A 113 -8.25 -19.98 -6.66
C ARG A 113 -7.32 -19.90 -5.46
N PHE A 114 -6.46 -18.88 -5.45
CA PHE A 114 -5.49 -18.65 -4.38
C PHE A 114 -5.83 -17.38 -3.61
N LYS A 115 -5.77 -17.46 -2.29
CA LYS A 115 -5.91 -16.31 -1.42
C LYS A 115 -4.51 -15.77 -1.11
N ILE A 116 -4.27 -14.50 -1.45
CA ILE A 116 -2.99 -13.83 -1.21
C ILE A 116 -3.22 -12.73 -0.19
N SER A 117 -2.59 -12.85 0.96
CA SER A 117 -2.79 -11.91 2.08
C SER A 117 -1.61 -10.97 2.24
N THR A 118 -1.85 -9.82 2.91
CA THR A 118 -0.79 -8.89 3.31
C THR A 118 0.32 -9.61 4.07
N PHE A 119 -0.07 -10.51 4.97
CA PHE A 119 0.88 -11.25 5.81
C PHE A 119 1.89 -12.03 4.97
N SER A 120 1.47 -12.62 3.85
CA SER A 120 2.35 -13.43 3.00
C SER A 120 3.47 -12.63 2.33
N PHE A 121 3.31 -11.29 2.19
CA PHE A 121 4.34 -10.44 1.59
C PHE A 121 5.55 -10.25 2.50
N PHE A 122 5.38 -10.42 3.80
CA PHE A 122 6.39 -10.12 4.81
C PHE A 122 6.95 -11.35 5.49
N GLN A 123 6.50 -12.54 5.09
CA GLN A 123 7.03 -13.77 5.64
C GLN A 123 8.35 -14.14 4.96
N PRO A 124 9.39 -14.47 5.74
CA PRO A 124 10.60 -15.05 5.16
C PRO A 124 10.29 -16.42 4.58
N ASN A 125 10.88 -16.70 3.44
CA ASN A 125 10.78 -18.02 2.82
C ASN A 125 11.81 -18.95 3.42
#